data_4011a0b6d9d4054e2c467ac4b3d3ce87
#
_entry.id   4011a0b6d9d4054e2c467ac4b3d3ce87
#
_cell.length_a   1.000
_cell.length_b   1.000
_cell.length_c   1.000
_cell.angle_alpha   90.00
_cell.angle_beta   90.00
_cell.angle_gamma   90.00
#
_symmetry.space_group_name_H-M   'P 1'
#
loop_
_entity.id
_entity.type
_entity.pdbx_description
1 polymer ?
#
loop_
_entity_poly.entity_id
_entity_poly.type
_entity_poly.pdbx_seq_one_letter_code
_entity_poly.pdbx_strand_id
1 'polypeptide(L)'
;MAWYDEAVFYHIYPLGMADAPKENAYEAPVHRLNNLIPWIQHIKDIGCNAIYIGPLFESVGHGYETTDYKKLDSRLGDNEDLKNYVAKCHEAGIRVIFDGVFNHTGRDFFAFRDLKEKREGSQYRDWYCNVNFGGNNEYNDGFSYENWGGYNLLVKLNQRNPAVKDYICDVIRFWVKEFDVDGIRLDAADVLDFDFMKALRGVANEVKPDFWLMGEVIHGDYSRWVNEGTLHSVTNYHLHKALYSGHNDHNYFEIAHTVKRLYDLGGNNPNGFRLYNFVDNHDVERIYTKLNNKAHYAPTHVLLYTLPGIPSVYYGSEFGIDGKKEKFSDASLRPALSYEDYKNALADNSFTKLIAALGKARQSSKALCYGDYKELLLMNRQYAFSRTYNGECAVATVNNDDSDYTMTLAVNGSTTEYVGVLSGQHVSVVNGTICVNVKANSGDIWLPVTDNTVCEEFDNQPVALDITDAVCEESSKSETVNNSAQTTQAPVSGESSTVSSNAASQNTASSNTVSAEPSDDFKNGQIAGLQEAILAIMEKKGPVTEQMRNDVYNNTHHASLINWVKSFH
;
A
#
# COMPACT_ATOMS: atom_id res chain seq x y z
N MET A 1 13.52 -6.71 -21.12
CA MET A 1 13.28 -5.84 -19.95
C MET A 1 11.89 -5.27 -20.14
N ALA A 2 11.03 -5.50 -19.18
CA ALA A 2 9.65 -5.05 -19.25
C ALA A 2 9.52 -3.62 -18.70
N TRP A 3 8.50 -2.87 -19.11
CA TRP A 3 8.30 -1.48 -18.69
C TRP A 3 8.20 -1.31 -17.16
N TYR A 4 7.60 -2.29 -16.48
CA TYR A 4 7.41 -2.25 -15.02
C TYR A 4 8.70 -2.43 -14.22
N ASP A 5 9.78 -2.89 -14.84
CA ASP A 5 11.09 -2.98 -14.18
C ASP A 5 11.68 -1.59 -13.88
N GLU A 6 11.30 -0.59 -14.67
CA GLU A 6 11.73 0.81 -14.52
C GLU A 6 10.63 1.71 -13.97
N ALA A 7 9.50 1.12 -13.56
CA ALA A 7 8.37 1.89 -13.08
C ALA A 7 8.62 2.52 -11.71
N VAL A 8 8.10 3.72 -11.57
CA VAL A 8 7.83 4.43 -10.32
C VAL A 8 6.33 4.71 -10.33
N PHE A 9 5.60 4.06 -9.43
CA PHE A 9 4.15 4.16 -9.40
C PHE A 9 3.65 5.34 -8.58
N TYR A 10 2.56 5.92 -9.07
CA TYR A 10 1.69 6.79 -8.29
C TYR A 10 0.36 6.07 -8.08
N HIS A 11 0.00 5.84 -6.81
CA HIS A 11 -1.21 5.09 -6.46
C HIS A 11 -2.36 6.03 -6.14
N ILE A 12 -3.49 5.87 -6.84
CA ILE A 12 -4.69 6.69 -6.69
C ILE A 12 -5.86 5.83 -6.21
N TYR A 13 -6.52 6.25 -5.12
CA TYR A 13 -7.86 5.80 -4.77
C TYR A 13 -8.88 6.83 -5.30
N PRO A 14 -9.51 6.56 -6.46
CA PRO A 14 -10.17 7.60 -7.25
C PRO A 14 -11.44 8.14 -6.60
N LEU A 15 -12.23 7.30 -5.92
CA LEU A 15 -13.44 7.75 -5.23
C LEU A 15 -13.15 8.77 -4.13
N GLY A 16 -12.03 8.59 -3.40
CA GLY A 16 -11.58 9.56 -2.41
C GLY A 16 -11.01 10.81 -3.06
N MET A 17 -9.97 10.65 -3.89
CA MET A 17 -9.25 11.78 -4.48
C MET A 17 -10.16 12.72 -5.28
N ALA A 18 -11.19 12.17 -5.96
CA ALA A 18 -12.15 12.96 -6.76
C ALA A 18 -13.38 13.43 -5.97
N ASP A 19 -13.40 13.31 -4.64
CA ASP A 19 -14.51 13.70 -3.77
C ASP A 19 -15.85 13.08 -4.19
N ALA A 20 -15.85 11.79 -4.46
CA ALA A 20 -17.05 11.06 -4.82
C ALA A 20 -17.93 10.78 -3.59
N PRO A 21 -19.28 10.78 -3.71
CA PRO A 21 -20.17 10.37 -2.64
C PRO A 21 -19.83 8.98 -2.10
N LYS A 22 -19.98 8.77 -0.78
CA LYS A 22 -19.65 7.48 -0.14
C LYS A 22 -20.48 6.32 -0.70
N GLU A 23 -21.77 6.57 -0.95
CA GLU A 23 -22.69 5.57 -1.50
C GLU A 23 -23.06 5.91 -2.94
N ASN A 24 -23.20 4.89 -3.77
CA ASN A 24 -23.62 5.04 -5.14
C ASN A 24 -25.16 5.06 -5.23
N ALA A 25 -25.71 6.16 -5.68
CA ALA A 25 -27.15 6.29 -5.93
C ALA A 25 -27.58 5.70 -7.30
N TYR A 26 -26.60 5.23 -8.11
CA TYR A 26 -26.83 4.70 -9.47
C TYR A 26 -27.54 5.69 -10.40
N GLU A 27 -27.26 6.96 -10.20
CA GLU A 27 -27.78 8.05 -11.02
C GLU A 27 -26.96 8.25 -12.32
N ALA A 28 -27.30 9.29 -13.07
CA ALA A 28 -26.55 9.67 -14.26
C ALA A 28 -25.07 9.96 -13.92
N PRO A 29 -24.13 9.61 -14.82
CA PRO A 29 -22.71 9.80 -14.56
C PRO A 29 -22.34 11.24 -14.20
N VAL A 30 -21.47 11.39 -13.20
CA VAL A 30 -20.87 12.68 -12.82
C VAL A 30 -19.38 12.60 -13.12
N HIS A 31 -18.90 13.34 -14.09
CA HIS A 31 -17.58 13.24 -14.72
C HIS A 31 -16.40 13.70 -13.82
N ARG A 32 -16.33 13.19 -12.57
CA ARG A 32 -15.31 13.56 -11.58
C ARG A 32 -13.90 13.04 -11.94
N LEU A 33 -13.82 11.96 -12.69
CA LEU A 33 -12.53 11.42 -13.15
C LEU A 33 -11.74 12.47 -13.95
N ASN A 34 -12.43 13.36 -14.67
CA ASN A 34 -11.79 14.43 -15.42
C ASN A 34 -11.04 15.43 -14.53
N ASN A 35 -11.38 15.54 -13.23
CA ASN A 35 -10.65 16.36 -12.26
C ASN A 35 -9.25 15.80 -11.97
N LEU A 36 -8.99 14.54 -12.31
CA LEU A 36 -7.69 13.90 -12.15
C LEU A 36 -6.75 14.14 -13.34
N ILE A 37 -7.25 14.63 -14.49
CA ILE A 37 -6.42 14.89 -15.67
C ILE A 37 -5.31 15.91 -15.40
N PRO A 38 -5.51 17.04 -14.69
CA PRO A 38 -4.45 17.99 -14.38
C PRO A 38 -3.31 17.38 -13.54
N TRP A 39 -3.60 16.35 -12.74
CA TRP A 39 -2.61 15.65 -11.92
C TRP A 39 -1.59 14.86 -12.73
N ILE A 40 -1.88 14.49 -13.99
CA ILE A 40 -0.99 13.71 -14.85
C ILE A 40 0.37 14.39 -15.00
N GLN A 41 0.39 15.71 -15.18
CA GLN A 41 1.65 16.45 -15.28
C GLN A 41 2.40 16.47 -13.94
N HIS A 42 1.72 16.71 -12.83
CA HIS A 42 2.30 16.64 -11.49
C HIS A 42 2.95 15.27 -11.23
N ILE A 43 2.23 14.18 -11.53
CA ILE A 43 2.71 12.80 -11.39
C ILE A 43 4.01 12.58 -12.18
N LYS A 44 4.06 13.10 -13.41
CA LYS A 44 5.26 13.06 -14.25
C LYS A 44 6.40 13.88 -13.65
N ASP A 45 6.11 15.08 -13.16
CA ASP A 45 7.11 16.03 -12.64
C ASP A 45 7.76 15.52 -11.34
N ILE A 46 7.04 14.75 -10.52
CA ILE A 46 7.61 14.07 -9.34
C ILE A 46 8.34 12.77 -9.70
N GLY A 47 8.53 12.47 -10.99
CA GLY A 47 9.30 11.34 -11.47
C GLY A 47 8.55 10.00 -11.48
N CYS A 48 7.22 9.99 -11.43
CA CYS A 48 6.42 8.80 -11.63
C CYS A 48 6.12 8.60 -13.13
N ASN A 49 6.18 7.34 -13.58
CA ASN A 49 5.93 6.93 -14.97
C ASN A 49 4.90 5.81 -15.08
N ALA A 50 4.27 5.46 -13.98
CA ALA A 50 3.16 4.51 -13.93
C ALA A 50 2.12 4.94 -12.88
N ILE A 51 0.85 4.65 -13.15
CA ILE A 51 -0.27 4.87 -12.23
C ILE A 51 -0.91 3.53 -11.90
N TYR A 52 -1.11 3.27 -10.61
CA TYR A 52 -2.09 2.31 -10.13
C TYR A 52 -3.32 3.08 -9.69
N ILE A 53 -4.46 2.85 -10.33
CA ILE A 53 -5.73 3.51 -10.03
C ILE A 53 -6.84 2.50 -9.79
N GLY A 54 -7.50 2.61 -8.67
CA GLY A 54 -8.65 1.76 -8.35
C GLY A 54 -9.05 1.77 -6.89
N PRO A 55 -10.22 1.14 -6.63
CA PRO A 55 -11.17 0.53 -7.57
C PRO A 55 -11.91 1.56 -8.44
N LEU A 56 -12.26 1.19 -9.68
CA LEU A 56 -12.81 2.11 -10.69
C LEU A 56 -14.25 1.79 -11.11
N PHE A 57 -14.64 0.51 -11.03
CA PHE A 57 -15.85 0.01 -11.67
C PHE A 57 -17.07 0.12 -10.76
N GLU A 58 -18.27 0.13 -11.39
CA GLU A 58 -19.54 0.33 -10.70
C GLU A 58 -19.64 -0.50 -9.43
N SER A 59 -19.91 0.16 -8.31
CA SER A 59 -19.90 -0.44 -6.98
C SER A 59 -20.95 0.19 -6.07
N VAL A 60 -21.19 -0.42 -4.92
CA VAL A 60 -22.19 0.07 -3.94
C VAL A 60 -21.66 1.27 -3.15
N GLY A 61 -20.43 1.18 -2.63
CA GLY A 61 -19.87 2.14 -1.69
C GLY A 61 -18.40 2.42 -1.90
N HIS A 62 -17.52 1.70 -1.21
CA HIS A 62 -16.08 1.98 -1.23
C HIS A 62 -15.33 1.44 -2.48
N GLY A 63 -16.04 0.89 -3.47
CA GLY A 63 -15.45 0.47 -4.73
C GLY A 63 -15.16 -1.03 -4.82
N TYR A 64 -15.02 -1.71 -3.70
CA TYR A 64 -14.73 -3.15 -3.67
C TYR A 64 -15.99 -4.03 -3.73
N GLU A 65 -17.19 -3.46 -3.63
CA GLU A 65 -18.48 -4.15 -3.83
C GLU A 65 -18.91 -4.03 -5.30
N THR A 66 -18.10 -4.56 -6.20
CA THR A 66 -18.30 -4.42 -7.66
C THR A 66 -19.64 -4.98 -8.11
N THR A 67 -20.41 -4.17 -8.83
CA THR A 67 -21.71 -4.54 -9.39
C THR A 67 -21.70 -4.64 -10.93
N ASP A 68 -20.73 -4.02 -11.59
CA ASP A 68 -20.48 -4.18 -13.02
C ASP A 68 -19.00 -3.91 -13.34
N TYR A 69 -18.26 -4.93 -13.79
CA TYR A 69 -16.85 -4.83 -14.15
C TYR A 69 -16.55 -4.11 -15.47
N LYS A 70 -17.58 -3.82 -16.28
CA LYS A 70 -17.43 -3.23 -17.61
C LYS A 70 -17.94 -1.80 -17.72
N LYS A 71 -18.40 -1.25 -16.60
CA LYS A 71 -18.93 0.10 -16.48
C LYS A 71 -18.13 0.87 -15.43
N LEU A 72 -17.58 2.04 -15.80
CA LEU A 72 -16.99 2.95 -14.83
C LEU A 72 -18.04 3.33 -13.77
N ASP A 73 -17.63 3.46 -12.52
CA ASP A 73 -18.51 3.90 -11.45
C ASP A 73 -19.13 5.26 -11.79
N SER A 74 -20.46 5.34 -11.75
CA SER A 74 -21.22 6.53 -12.17
C SER A 74 -20.89 7.76 -11.34
N ARG A 75 -20.33 7.57 -10.15
CA ARG A 75 -19.81 8.66 -9.32
C ARG A 75 -18.52 9.28 -9.88
N LEU A 76 -17.78 8.55 -10.71
CA LEU A 76 -16.54 9.00 -11.37
C LEU A 76 -16.77 9.47 -12.80
N GLY A 77 -17.78 8.94 -13.49
CA GLY A 77 -18.05 9.27 -14.87
C GLY A 77 -18.63 8.11 -15.69
N ASP A 78 -18.27 8.07 -16.95
CA ASP A 78 -18.60 6.98 -17.87
C ASP A 78 -17.33 6.37 -18.51
N ASN A 79 -17.53 5.36 -19.37
CA ASN A 79 -16.41 4.66 -19.99
C ASN A 79 -15.58 5.55 -20.92
N GLU A 80 -16.16 6.59 -21.52
CA GLU A 80 -15.42 7.55 -22.35
C GLU A 80 -14.48 8.42 -21.49
N ASP A 81 -14.89 8.79 -20.26
CA ASP A 81 -14.00 9.50 -19.33
C ASP A 81 -12.79 8.63 -18.98
N LEU A 82 -13.01 7.33 -18.67
CA LEU A 82 -11.91 6.42 -18.32
C LEU A 82 -10.97 6.21 -19.50
N LYS A 83 -11.51 6.02 -20.70
CA LYS A 83 -10.73 5.87 -21.94
C LYS A 83 -9.89 7.12 -22.21
N ASN A 84 -10.49 8.31 -22.08
CA ASN A 84 -9.80 9.57 -22.23
C ASN A 84 -8.69 9.74 -21.18
N TYR A 85 -8.95 9.40 -19.91
CA TYR A 85 -7.97 9.48 -18.83
C TYR A 85 -6.74 8.60 -19.12
N VAL A 86 -6.95 7.32 -19.49
CA VAL A 86 -5.85 6.41 -19.84
C VAL A 86 -5.08 6.92 -21.06
N ALA A 87 -5.79 7.39 -22.11
CA ALA A 87 -5.13 7.97 -23.29
C ALA A 87 -4.25 9.17 -22.93
N LYS A 88 -4.71 10.06 -22.03
CA LYS A 88 -3.92 11.21 -21.55
C LYS A 88 -2.70 10.78 -20.73
N CYS A 89 -2.81 9.71 -19.94
CA CYS A 89 -1.65 9.12 -19.25
C CYS A 89 -0.62 8.60 -20.26
N HIS A 90 -1.07 7.86 -21.28
CA HIS A 90 -0.20 7.34 -22.33
C HIS A 90 0.46 8.46 -23.17
N GLU A 91 -0.27 9.53 -23.50
CA GLU A 91 0.28 10.73 -24.16
C GLU A 91 1.40 11.37 -23.32
N ALA A 92 1.30 11.32 -22.00
CA ALA A 92 2.33 11.80 -21.06
C ALA A 92 3.50 10.80 -20.87
N GLY A 93 3.41 9.59 -21.43
CA GLY A 93 4.40 8.51 -21.24
C GLY A 93 4.20 7.72 -19.95
N ILE A 94 3.01 7.78 -19.34
CA ILE A 94 2.66 7.11 -18.08
C ILE A 94 1.84 5.86 -18.38
N ARG A 95 2.27 4.71 -17.83
CA ARG A 95 1.52 3.44 -17.87
C ARG A 95 0.43 3.42 -16.81
N VAL A 96 -0.67 2.69 -17.08
CA VAL A 96 -1.82 2.63 -16.18
C VAL A 96 -2.19 1.19 -15.87
N ILE A 97 -2.34 0.86 -14.58
CA ILE A 97 -2.92 -0.41 -14.13
C ILE A 97 -4.18 -0.18 -13.31
N PHE A 98 -5.14 -1.10 -13.44
CA PHE A 98 -6.41 -1.06 -12.73
C PHE A 98 -6.44 -2.01 -11.53
N ASP A 99 -7.41 -1.81 -10.64
CA ASP A 99 -7.71 -2.73 -9.56
C ASP A 99 -8.69 -3.81 -10.02
N GLY A 100 -8.30 -5.06 -9.91
CA GLY A 100 -9.10 -6.24 -10.25
C GLY A 100 -9.67 -6.90 -9.01
N VAL A 101 -10.90 -6.55 -8.65
CA VAL A 101 -11.62 -7.12 -7.52
C VAL A 101 -12.30 -8.42 -7.95
N PHE A 102 -11.53 -9.52 -8.02
CA PHE A 102 -11.99 -10.78 -8.60
C PHE A 102 -12.25 -11.90 -7.58
N ASN A 103 -12.01 -11.64 -6.30
CA ASN A 103 -12.32 -12.58 -5.24
C ASN A 103 -13.83 -12.63 -4.93
N HIS A 104 -14.53 -11.51 -5.06
CA HIS A 104 -15.92 -11.35 -4.68
C HIS A 104 -16.63 -10.31 -5.56
N THR A 105 -17.96 -10.26 -5.45
CA THR A 105 -18.79 -9.21 -6.06
C THR A 105 -19.64 -8.52 -5.01
N GLY A 106 -20.16 -7.35 -5.33
CA GLY A 106 -21.27 -6.74 -4.62
C GLY A 106 -22.57 -7.53 -4.82
N ARG A 107 -23.55 -7.27 -3.93
CA ARG A 107 -24.86 -7.95 -3.94
C ARG A 107 -25.74 -7.55 -5.12
N ASP A 108 -25.43 -6.44 -5.79
CA ASP A 108 -26.18 -5.95 -6.96
C ASP A 108 -25.55 -6.35 -8.30
N PHE A 109 -24.48 -7.16 -8.26
CA PHE A 109 -23.94 -7.81 -9.44
C PHE A 109 -25.00 -8.71 -10.11
N PHE A 110 -25.07 -8.68 -11.45
CA PHE A 110 -26.16 -9.31 -12.20
C PHE A 110 -26.40 -10.78 -11.81
N ALA A 111 -25.33 -11.55 -11.62
CA ALA A 111 -25.42 -12.97 -11.28
C ALA A 111 -25.97 -13.20 -9.87
N PHE A 112 -25.61 -12.32 -8.90
CA PHE A 112 -26.15 -12.42 -7.55
C PHE A 112 -27.58 -11.92 -7.45
N ARG A 113 -27.98 -10.91 -8.24
CA ARG A 113 -29.38 -10.48 -8.35
C ARG A 113 -30.27 -11.62 -8.87
N ASP A 114 -29.84 -12.30 -9.92
CA ASP A 114 -30.56 -13.48 -10.46
C ASP A 114 -30.67 -14.59 -9.39
N LEU A 115 -29.58 -14.83 -8.64
CA LEU A 115 -29.58 -15.79 -7.52
C LEU A 115 -30.58 -15.41 -6.42
N LYS A 116 -30.65 -14.14 -6.03
CA LYS A 116 -31.66 -13.65 -5.05
C LYS A 116 -33.09 -13.86 -5.54
N GLU A 117 -33.33 -13.60 -6.82
CA GLU A 117 -34.65 -13.69 -7.44
C GLU A 117 -35.09 -15.14 -7.69
N LYS A 118 -34.23 -15.95 -8.32
CA LYS A 118 -34.57 -17.30 -8.80
C LYS A 118 -34.17 -18.42 -7.85
N ARG A 119 -33.37 -18.12 -6.83
CA ARG A 119 -32.94 -19.07 -5.79
C ARG A 119 -32.34 -20.35 -6.40
N GLU A 120 -32.87 -21.54 -6.06
CA GLU A 120 -32.44 -22.84 -6.59
C GLU A 120 -32.52 -22.94 -8.11
N GLY A 121 -33.37 -22.13 -8.74
CA GLY A 121 -33.56 -22.06 -10.20
C GLY A 121 -32.56 -21.14 -10.92
N SER A 122 -31.69 -20.43 -10.20
CA SER A 122 -30.70 -19.57 -10.80
C SER A 122 -29.61 -20.36 -11.52
N GLN A 123 -29.30 -19.98 -12.76
CA GLN A 123 -28.15 -20.52 -13.49
C GLN A 123 -26.81 -20.08 -12.91
N TYR A 124 -26.79 -19.04 -12.05
CA TYR A 124 -25.60 -18.49 -11.40
C TYR A 124 -25.39 -18.99 -9.97
N ARG A 125 -26.18 -19.96 -9.50
CA ARG A 125 -26.04 -20.52 -8.14
C ARG A 125 -24.60 -20.97 -7.87
N ASP A 126 -23.99 -21.67 -8.81
CA ASP A 126 -22.66 -22.25 -8.68
C ASP A 126 -21.52 -21.25 -8.97
N TRP A 127 -21.87 -19.98 -9.30
CA TRP A 127 -20.92 -18.88 -9.41
C TRP A 127 -20.41 -18.39 -8.05
N TYR A 128 -21.15 -18.72 -6.96
CA TYR A 128 -20.83 -18.31 -5.61
C TYR A 128 -20.52 -19.49 -4.72
N CYS A 129 -19.65 -19.27 -3.72
CA CYS A 129 -19.22 -20.31 -2.80
C CYS A 129 -20.27 -20.58 -1.73
N ASN A 130 -20.49 -21.86 -1.40
CA ASN A 130 -21.25 -22.33 -0.23
C ASN A 130 -22.68 -21.77 -0.14
N VAL A 131 -23.37 -21.60 -1.27
CA VAL A 131 -24.77 -21.18 -1.29
C VAL A 131 -25.65 -22.26 -0.63
N ASN A 132 -26.37 -21.88 0.44
CA ASN A 132 -27.21 -22.79 1.23
C ASN A 132 -28.61 -22.20 1.45
N PHE A 133 -29.62 -22.76 0.79
CA PHE A 133 -31.01 -22.33 0.87
C PHE A 133 -31.73 -22.75 2.16
N GLY A 134 -31.06 -23.53 3.01
CA GLY A 134 -31.52 -23.81 4.38
C GLY A 134 -31.03 -22.79 5.42
N GLY A 135 -30.19 -21.80 5.00
CA GLY A 135 -29.64 -20.75 5.84
C GLY A 135 -30.34 -19.41 5.68
N ASN A 136 -29.75 -18.37 6.30
CA ASN A 136 -30.15 -16.97 6.15
C ASN A 136 -28.93 -16.07 6.38
N ASN A 137 -29.07 -14.77 6.15
CA ASN A 137 -28.05 -13.75 6.38
C ASN A 137 -28.71 -12.47 6.93
N GLU A 138 -27.90 -11.44 7.25
CA GLU A 138 -28.38 -10.17 7.81
C GLU A 138 -29.30 -9.37 6.87
N TYR A 139 -29.28 -9.65 5.57
CA TYR A 139 -30.18 -9.03 4.58
C TYR A 139 -31.50 -9.79 4.44
N ASN A 140 -31.67 -10.88 5.20
CA ASN A 140 -32.87 -11.71 5.20
C ASN A 140 -33.23 -12.30 3.82
N ASP A 141 -32.22 -12.71 3.04
CA ASP A 141 -32.41 -13.31 1.72
C ASP A 141 -33.04 -14.71 1.75
N GLY A 142 -33.09 -15.36 2.91
CA GLY A 142 -33.55 -16.74 3.07
C GLY A 142 -32.58 -17.80 2.57
N PHE A 143 -31.31 -17.43 2.40
CA PHE A 143 -30.16 -18.33 2.15
C PHE A 143 -28.88 -17.72 2.70
N SER A 144 -27.86 -18.54 2.90
CA SER A 144 -26.52 -18.13 3.27
C SER A 144 -25.52 -18.43 2.15
N TYR A 145 -24.36 -17.78 2.19
CA TYR A 145 -23.27 -17.92 1.22
C TYR A 145 -21.94 -17.56 1.87
N GLU A 146 -20.84 -17.93 1.24
CA GLU A 146 -19.50 -17.49 1.66
C GLU A 146 -19.25 -16.05 1.26
N ASN A 147 -18.63 -15.29 2.15
CA ASN A 147 -18.30 -13.88 1.95
C ASN A 147 -16.80 -13.62 2.17
N TRP A 148 -16.35 -12.42 1.87
CA TRP A 148 -15.01 -11.94 2.18
C TRP A 148 -15.01 -11.18 3.52
N GLY A 149 -14.06 -11.53 4.39
CA GLY A 149 -13.82 -10.81 5.63
C GLY A 149 -14.96 -10.80 6.65
N GLY A 150 -15.98 -11.65 6.51
CA GLY A 150 -17.18 -11.67 7.35
C GLY A 150 -18.27 -10.70 6.90
N TYR A 151 -18.10 -10.02 5.76
CA TYR A 151 -19.04 -9.02 5.23
C TYR A 151 -19.89 -9.62 4.12
N ASN A 152 -21.19 -9.87 4.37
CA ASN A 152 -22.10 -10.41 3.35
C ASN A 152 -22.34 -9.47 2.17
N LEU A 153 -21.91 -8.20 2.24
CA LEU A 153 -21.90 -7.30 1.10
C LEU A 153 -20.87 -7.72 0.02
N LEU A 154 -19.83 -8.48 0.41
CA LEU A 154 -18.74 -8.96 -0.44
C LEU A 154 -18.92 -10.47 -0.70
N VAL A 155 -19.71 -10.80 -1.72
CA VAL A 155 -20.14 -12.19 -2.00
C VAL A 155 -19.05 -12.95 -2.73
N LYS A 156 -18.50 -14.00 -2.11
CA LYS A 156 -17.33 -14.71 -2.65
C LYS A 156 -17.66 -15.50 -3.91
N LEU A 157 -16.90 -15.22 -4.99
CA LEU A 157 -16.97 -15.93 -6.26
C LEU A 157 -16.36 -17.33 -6.16
N ASN A 158 -17.00 -18.30 -6.79
CA ASN A 158 -16.45 -19.63 -7.02
C ASN A 158 -15.47 -19.62 -8.19
N GLN A 159 -14.22 -19.29 -7.93
CA GLN A 159 -13.16 -19.17 -8.94
C GLN A 159 -12.82 -20.50 -9.64
N ARG A 160 -13.26 -21.65 -9.08
CA ARG A 160 -13.14 -22.97 -9.71
C ARG A 160 -14.21 -23.26 -10.74
N ASN A 161 -15.29 -22.47 -10.73
CA ASN A 161 -16.32 -22.56 -11.77
C ASN A 161 -15.78 -22.04 -13.10
N PRO A 162 -15.77 -22.86 -14.19
CA PRO A 162 -15.25 -22.42 -15.49
C PRO A 162 -15.94 -21.16 -16.04
N ALA A 163 -17.26 -21.02 -15.85
CA ALA A 163 -18.01 -19.88 -16.35
C ALA A 163 -17.62 -18.57 -15.60
N VAL A 164 -17.30 -18.63 -14.30
CA VAL A 164 -16.76 -17.49 -13.53
C VAL A 164 -15.38 -17.11 -14.07
N LYS A 165 -14.52 -18.10 -14.27
CA LYS A 165 -13.18 -17.91 -14.80
C LYS A 165 -13.21 -17.29 -16.21
N ASP A 166 -14.02 -17.83 -17.10
CA ASP A 166 -14.17 -17.33 -18.46
C ASP A 166 -14.72 -15.89 -18.47
N TYR A 167 -15.72 -15.60 -17.61
CA TYR A 167 -16.26 -14.25 -17.47
C TYR A 167 -15.20 -13.23 -17.03
N ILE A 168 -14.40 -13.54 -16.02
CA ILE A 168 -13.35 -12.63 -15.55
C ILE A 168 -12.23 -12.48 -16.59
N CYS A 169 -11.87 -13.56 -17.28
CA CYS A 169 -10.94 -13.50 -18.41
C CYS A 169 -11.46 -12.55 -19.51
N ASP A 170 -12.75 -12.58 -19.81
CA ASP A 170 -13.38 -11.67 -20.77
C ASP A 170 -13.47 -10.22 -20.26
N VAL A 171 -13.57 -10.01 -18.96
CA VAL A 171 -13.45 -8.67 -18.36
C VAL A 171 -12.07 -8.08 -18.65
N ILE A 172 -11.00 -8.86 -18.46
CA ILE A 172 -9.62 -8.39 -18.73
C ILE A 172 -9.46 -8.05 -20.21
N ARG A 173 -9.94 -8.91 -21.13
CA ARG A 173 -9.92 -8.63 -22.57
C ARG A 173 -10.68 -7.36 -22.91
N PHE A 174 -11.84 -7.15 -22.26
CA PHE A 174 -12.64 -5.93 -22.43
C PHE A 174 -11.86 -4.70 -21.95
N TRP A 175 -11.22 -4.74 -20.78
CA TRP A 175 -10.46 -3.61 -20.25
C TRP A 175 -9.29 -3.21 -21.16
N VAL A 176 -8.56 -4.19 -21.70
CA VAL A 176 -7.47 -3.90 -22.63
C VAL A 176 -8.01 -3.33 -23.95
N LYS A 177 -9.08 -3.92 -24.50
CA LYS A 177 -9.67 -3.48 -25.77
C LYS A 177 -10.28 -2.08 -25.67
N GLU A 178 -10.96 -1.79 -24.58
CA GLU A 178 -11.73 -0.55 -24.41
C GLU A 178 -10.88 0.59 -23.85
N PHE A 179 -10.02 0.30 -22.89
CA PHE A 179 -9.27 1.32 -22.15
C PHE A 179 -7.76 1.28 -22.39
N ASP A 180 -7.25 0.28 -23.09
CA ASP A 180 -5.81 0.08 -23.36
C ASP A 180 -4.94 -0.03 -22.08
N VAL A 181 -5.49 -0.56 -20.99
CA VAL A 181 -4.80 -0.71 -19.72
C VAL A 181 -3.54 -1.59 -19.83
N ASP A 182 -2.50 -1.30 -19.03
CA ASP A 182 -1.17 -1.93 -19.09
C ASP A 182 -0.96 -3.04 -18.07
N GLY A 183 -1.90 -3.23 -17.14
CA GLY A 183 -1.80 -4.25 -16.11
C GLY A 183 -2.93 -4.18 -15.10
N ILE A 184 -2.87 -5.08 -14.12
CA ILE A 184 -3.88 -5.20 -13.06
C ILE A 184 -3.20 -5.47 -11.72
N ARG A 185 -3.67 -4.81 -10.67
CA ARG A 185 -3.48 -5.25 -9.28
C ARG A 185 -4.66 -6.14 -8.91
N LEU A 186 -4.41 -7.36 -8.49
CA LEU A 186 -5.42 -8.28 -8.01
C LEU A 186 -5.67 -8.05 -6.52
N ASP A 187 -6.88 -7.61 -6.20
CA ASP A 187 -7.37 -7.48 -4.83
C ASP A 187 -7.39 -8.83 -4.12
N ALA A 188 -7.03 -8.86 -2.83
CA ALA A 188 -7.04 -10.06 -1.98
C ALA A 188 -6.39 -11.29 -2.66
N ALA A 189 -5.26 -11.10 -3.34
CA ALA A 189 -4.63 -12.18 -4.13
C ALA A 189 -4.13 -13.35 -3.27
N ASP A 190 -3.94 -13.16 -2.00
CA ASP A 190 -3.55 -14.21 -1.04
C ASP A 190 -4.63 -15.29 -0.86
N VAL A 191 -5.89 -15.00 -1.19
CA VAL A 191 -7.02 -15.95 -1.11
C VAL A 191 -7.57 -16.36 -2.48
N LEU A 192 -6.98 -15.91 -3.58
CA LEU A 192 -7.36 -16.35 -4.92
C LEU A 192 -6.91 -17.81 -5.17
N ASP A 193 -7.74 -18.55 -5.90
CA ASP A 193 -7.40 -19.91 -6.36
C ASP A 193 -6.22 -19.85 -7.35
N PHE A 194 -5.22 -20.73 -7.18
CA PHE A 194 -4.02 -20.70 -8.01
C PHE A 194 -4.28 -21.08 -9.48
N ASP A 195 -5.24 -21.96 -9.76
CA ASP A 195 -5.59 -22.29 -11.15
C ASP A 195 -6.37 -21.15 -11.81
N PHE A 196 -7.12 -20.39 -11.02
CA PHE A 196 -7.71 -19.13 -11.46
C PHE A 196 -6.61 -18.10 -11.80
N MET A 197 -5.62 -17.88 -10.91
CA MET A 197 -4.50 -16.98 -11.18
C MET A 197 -3.71 -17.37 -12.44
N LYS A 198 -3.48 -18.68 -12.67
CA LYS A 198 -2.85 -19.17 -13.91
C LYS A 198 -3.65 -18.82 -15.15
N ALA A 199 -4.99 -18.91 -15.07
CA ALA A 199 -5.85 -18.49 -16.18
C ALA A 199 -5.75 -16.99 -16.44
N LEU A 200 -5.74 -16.15 -15.38
CA LEU A 200 -5.51 -14.70 -15.51
C LEU A 200 -4.13 -14.41 -16.12
N ARG A 201 -3.09 -15.16 -15.74
CA ARG A 201 -1.75 -15.04 -16.34
C ARG A 201 -1.77 -15.42 -17.84
N GLY A 202 -2.52 -16.45 -18.20
CA GLY A 202 -2.70 -16.83 -19.60
C GLY A 202 -3.30 -15.70 -20.44
N VAL A 203 -4.36 -15.07 -19.92
CA VAL A 203 -4.98 -13.91 -20.57
C VAL A 203 -4.04 -12.70 -20.60
N ALA A 204 -3.33 -12.43 -19.52
CA ALA A 204 -2.33 -11.35 -19.49
C ALA A 204 -1.31 -11.49 -20.63
N ASN A 205 -0.79 -12.71 -20.84
CA ASN A 205 0.16 -12.99 -21.93
C ASN A 205 -0.50 -12.91 -23.33
N GLU A 206 -1.82 -13.11 -23.42
CA GLU A 206 -2.58 -13.04 -24.68
C GLU A 206 -2.85 -11.60 -25.11
N VAL A 207 -3.27 -10.74 -24.18
CA VAL A 207 -3.90 -9.45 -24.51
C VAL A 207 -2.91 -8.34 -24.84
N LYS A 208 -1.74 -8.31 -24.22
CA LYS A 208 -0.76 -7.24 -24.43
C LYS A 208 0.65 -7.71 -24.05
N PRO A 209 1.69 -7.42 -24.86
CA PRO A 209 3.07 -7.64 -24.43
C PRO A 209 3.37 -6.91 -23.11
N ASP A 210 4.05 -7.59 -22.19
CA ASP A 210 4.40 -7.05 -20.88
C ASP A 210 3.20 -6.56 -20.03
N PHE A 211 2.01 -7.14 -20.24
CA PHE A 211 0.85 -6.87 -19.36
C PHE A 211 1.17 -7.33 -17.94
N TRP A 212 1.15 -6.40 -17.00
CA TRP A 212 1.62 -6.66 -15.65
C TRP A 212 0.52 -7.15 -14.73
N LEU A 213 0.77 -8.25 -14.01
CA LEU A 213 -0.08 -8.73 -12.93
C LEU A 213 0.65 -8.59 -11.60
N MET A 214 0.11 -7.76 -10.72
CA MET A 214 0.55 -7.59 -9.35
C MET A 214 -0.58 -8.02 -8.42
N GLY A 215 -0.28 -8.76 -7.36
CA GLY A 215 -1.27 -9.21 -6.39
C GLY A 215 -1.12 -8.55 -5.03
N GLU A 216 -2.23 -8.28 -4.38
CA GLU A 216 -2.19 -7.93 -2.97
C GLU A 216 -1.97 -9.19 -2.14
N VAL A 217 -0.82 -9.26 -1.48
CA VAL A 217 -0.47 -10.34 -0.55
C VAL A 217 0.14 -9.73 0.70
N ILE A 218 -0.55 -9.89 1.83
CA ILE A 218 -0.13 -9.29 3.10
C ILE A 218 0.92 -10.16 3.78
N HIS A 219 0.70 -11.48 3.83
CA HIS A 219 1.51 -12.42 4.59
C HIS A 219 1.92 -13.64 3.77
N GLY A 220 2.97 -14.31 4.21
CA GLY A 220 3.40 -15.58 3.66
C GLY A 220 4.71 -15.52 2.89
N ASP A 221 5.02 -16.61 2.22
CA ASP A 221 6.17 -16.74 1.33
C ASP A 221 5.76 -16.29 -0.07
N TYR A 222 6.27 -15.15 -0.51
CA TYR A 222 5.91 -14.51 -1.78
C TYR A 222 6.26 -15.35 -3.02
N SER A 223 7.18 -16.33 -2.91
CA SER A 223 7.50 -17.26 -4.01
C SER A 223 6.30 -18.10 -4.47
N ARG A 224 5.29 -18.26 -3.61
CA ARG A 224 4.06 -18.97 -3.96
C ARG A 224 3.27 -18.24 -5.03
N TRP A 225 3.31 -16.92 -5.03
CA TRP A 225 2.55 -16.06 -5.96
C TRP A 225 3.41 -15.51 -7.09
N VAL A 226 4.67 -15.18 -6.81
CA VAL A 226 5.59 -14.58 -7.78
C VAL A 226 6.39 -15.65 -8.47
N ASN A 227 5.91 -16.07 -9.64
CA ASN A 227 6.57 -17.05 -10.48
C ASN A 227 6.06 -16.94 -11.93
N GLU A 228 6.66 -17.71 -12.85
CA GLU A 228 6.35 -17.67 -14.29
C GLU A 228 4.89 -18.04 -14.61
N GLY A 229 4.24 -18.84 -13.77
CA GLY A 229 2.88 -19.33 -14.00
C GLY A 229 1.77 -18.47 -13.41
N THR A 230 2.09 -17.55 -12.50
CA THR A 230 1.09 -16.76 -11.75
C THR A 230 1.36 -15.27 -11.85
N LEU A 231 1.84 -14.62 -10.80
CA LEU A 231 1.99 -13.17 -10.76
C LEU A 231 3.43 -12.73 -11.07
N HIS A 232 3.57 -11.52 -11.61
CA HIS A 232 4.88 -10.89 -11.82
C HIS A 232 5.41 -10.29 -10.53
N SER A 233 4.53 -9.81 -9.65
CA SER A 233 4.86 -9.11 -8.41
C SER A 233 3.73 -9.25 -7.39
N VAL A 234 4.05 -8.94 -6.14
CA VAL A 234 3.07 -8.74 -5.06
C VAL A 234 3.42 -7.50 -4.24
N THR A 235 2.44 -7.01 -3.49
CA THR A 235 2.62 -5.92 -2.52
C THR A 235 3.60 -6.32 -1.42
N ASN A 236 4.60 -5.47 -1.15
CA ASN A 236 5.67 -5.76 -0.20
C ASN A 236 5.33 -5.27 1.22
N TYR A 237 4.33 -5.89 1.85
CA TYR A 237 3.95 -5.57 3.24
C TYR A 237 5.06 -5.87 4.25
N HIS A 238 5.94 -6.83 3.96
CA HIS A 238 7.09 -7.09 4.83
C HIS A 238 8.05 -5.90 4.87
N LEU A 239 8.36 -5.31 3.72
CA LEU A 239 9.20 -4.12 3.65
C LEU A 239 8.48 -2.88 4.20
N HIS A 240 7.19 -2.69 3.88
CA HIS A 240 6.37 -1.63 4.48
C HIS A 240 6.50 -1.63 6.01
N LYS A 241 6.28 -2.79 6.64
CA LYS A 241 6.41 -2.93 8.10
C LYS A 241 7.83 -2.61 8.58
N ALA A 242 8.85 -3.16 7.93
CA ALA A 242 10.24 -2.94 8.33
C ALA A 242 10.67 -1.47 8.19
N LEU A 243 10.19 -0.75 7.15
CA LEU A 243 10.52 0.64 6.93
C LEU A 243 10.05 1.53 8.08
N TYR A 244 8.77 1.48 8.46
CA TYR A 244 8.31 2.35 9.54
C TYR A 244 8.82 1.91 10.92
N SER A 245 8.84 0.60 11.22
CA SER A 245 9.30 0.14 12.53
C SER A 245 10.81 0.29 12.71
N GLY A 246 11.59 -0.03 11.67
CA GLY A 246 13.04 0.14 11.71
C GLY A 246 13.48 1.59 11.93
N HIS A 247 12.72 2.56 11.39
CA HIS A 247 12.96 3.99 11.68
C HIS A 247 12.51 4.36 13.10
N ASN A 248 11.32 3.95 13.52
CA ASN A 248 10.77 4.28 14.85
C ASN A 248 11.60 3.68 16.01
N ASP A 249 12.14 2.48 15.78
CA ASP A 249 12.94 1.75 16.77
C ASP A 249 14.46 2.01 16.62
N HIS A 250 14.87 2.88 15.69
CA HIS A 250 16.26 3.12 15.32
C HIS A 250 17.02 1.81 15.05
N ASN A 251 16.45 0.94 14.23
CA ASN A 251 16.95 -0.41 13.99
C ASN A 251 16.99 -0.77 12.50
N TYR A 252 18.00 -0.32 11.79
CA TYR A 252 18.21 -0.67 10.39
C TYR A 252 18.52 -2.16 10.13
N PHE A 253 18.90 -2.92 11.16
CA PHE A 253 19.04 -4.37 11.01
C PHE A 253 17.72 -5.05 10.63
N GLU A 254 16.58 -4.56 11.09
CA GLU A 254 15.26 -5.08 10.70
C GLU A 254 15.01 -4.88 9.21
N ILE A 255 15.33 -3.71 8.68
CA ILE A 255 15.17 -3.39 7.26
C ILE A 255 16.11 -4.26 6.41
N ALA A 256 17.41 -4.26 6.75
CA ALA A 256 18.43 -5.03 6.04
C ALA A 256 18.13 -6.53 6.05
N HIS A 257 17.70 -7.08 7.19
CA HIS A 257 17.28 -8.49 7.29
C HIS A 257 16.08 -8.81 6.40
N THR A 258 15.07 -7.92 6.39
CA THR A 258 13.88 -8.09 5.54
C THR A 258 14.24 -8.06 4.06
N VAL A 259 15.07 -7.09 3.65
CA VAL A 259 15.55 -6.97 2.26
C VAL A 259 16.33 -8.22 1.87
N LYS A 260 17.30 -8.66 2.69
CA LYS A 260 18.11 -9.84 2.42
C LYS A 260 17.26 -11.10 2.28
N ARG A 261 16.32 -11.32 3.18
CA ARG A 261 15.42 -12.48 3.13
C ARG A 261 14.57 -12.49 1.84
N LEU A 262 14.02 -11.36 1.42
CA LEU A 262 13.23 -11.25 0.20
C LEU A 262 14.09 -11.40 -1.05
N TYR A 263 15.33 -10.90 -1.01
CA TYR A 263 16.32 -11.06 -2.08
C TYR A 263 16.73 -12.53 -2.24
N ASP A 264 17.02 -13.21 -1.15
CA ASP A 264 17.39 -14.63 -1.15
C ASP A 264 16.21 -15.52 -1.63
N LEU A 265 14.95 -15.20 -1.27
CA LEU A 265 13.76 -15.90 -1.74
C LEU A 265 13.52 -15.74 -3.25
N GLY A 266 14.06 -14.71 -3.87
CA GLY A 266 14.02 -14.52 -5.33
C GLY A 266 14.77 -15.62 -6.12
N GLY A 267 15.46 -16.53 -5.44
CA GLY A 267 16.07 -17.71 -6.02
C GLY A 267 17.15 -17.38 -7.06
N ASN A 268 17.00 -17.95 -8.27
CA ASN A 268 17.94 -17.74 -9.37
C ASN A 268 17.80 -16.39 -10.07
N ASN A 269 16.89 -15.52 -9.62
CA ASN A 269 16.81 -14.15 -10.12
C ASN A 269 17.95 -13.33 -9.49
N PRO A 270 18.96 -12.86 -10.26
CA PRO A 270 20.11 -12.14 -9.72
C PRO A 270 19.74 -10.86 -8.98
N ASN A 271 18.53 -10.34 -9.20
CA ASN A 271 18.02 -9.12 -8.59
C ASN A 271 16.96 -9.38 -7.51
N GLY A 272 16.75 -10.63 -7.09
CA GLY A 272 15.71 -11.00 -6.17
C GLY A 272 14.30 -10.82 -6.76
N PHE A 273 13.28 -10.83 -5.90
CA PHE A 273 11.92 -10.45 -6.32
C PHE A 273 11.82 -8.96 -6.62
N ARG A 274 11.12 -8.62 -7.70
CA ARG A 274 10.74 -7.25 -8.01
C ARG A 274 9.35 -6.96 -7.45
N LEU A 275 9.31 -6.77 -6.14
CA LEU A 275 8.07 -6.54 -5.42
C LEU A 275 7.62 -5.09 -5.53
N TYR A 276 6.30 -4.87 -5.45
CA TYR A 276 5.71 -3.55 -5.38
C TYR A 276 5.92 -2.97 -3.97
N ASN A 277 6.89 -2.06 -3.85
CA ASN A 277 7.30 -1.43 -2.61
C ASN A 277 6.48 -0.16 -2.35
N PHE A 278 6.02 0.00 -1.12
CA PHE A 278 5.27 1.17 -0.68
C PHE A 278 5.53 1.47 0.79
N VAL A 279 5.28 2.69 1.21
CA VAL A 279 5.37 3.12 2.62
C VAL A 279 4.00 3.33 3.23
N ASP A 280 3.00 3.64 2.41
CA ASP A 280 1.59 3.71 2.76
C ASP A 280 0.70 3.43 1.54
N ASN A 281 -0.60 3.20 1.77
CA ASN A 281 -1.61 2.99 0.76
C ASN A 281 -3.00 3.33 1.32
N HIS A 282 -4.07 3.00 0.59
CA HIS A 282 -5.45 3.30 0.96
C HIS A 282 -6.00 2.48 2.15
N ASP A 283 -5.25 1.50 2.67
CA ASP A 283 -5.65 0.59 3.76
C ASP A 283 -4.80 0.70 5.01
N VAL A 284 -3.65 1.37 4.95
CA VAL A 284 -2.75 1.55 6.09
C VAL A 284 -2.54 3.03 6.39
N GLU A 285 -2.18 3.31 7.63
CA GLU A 285 -1.89 4.68 8.07
C GLU A 285 -0.82 5.34 7.19
N ARG A 286 -1.01 6.64 6.92
CA ARG A 286 -0.05 7.47 6.19
C ARG A 286 1.33 7.39 6.84
N ILE A 287 2.38 7.31 6.03
CA ILE A 287 3.75 7.19 6.55
C ILE A 287 4.13 8.38 7.44
N TYR A 288 3.69 9.59 7.07
CA TYR A 288 3.91 10.77 7.90
C TYR A 288 3.34 10.59 9.31
N THR A 289 2.10 10.08 9.43
CA THR A 289 1.45 9.78 10.72
C THR A 289 2.18 8.66 11.47
N LYS A 290 2.60 7.61 10.76
CA LYS A 290 3.20 6.40 11.32
C LYS A 290 4.59 6.62 11.92
N LEU A 291 5.37 7.56 11.38
CA LEU A 291 6.70 7.87 11.87
C LEU A 291 6.64 8.69 13.16
N ASN A 292 7.33 8.23 14.21
CA ASN A 292 7.45 8.94 15.48
C ASN A 292 8.24 10.25 15.31
N ASN A 293 9.42 10.19 14.67
CA ASN A 293 10.19 11.35 14.24
C ASN A 293 9.85 11.66 12.78
N LYS A 294 9.24 12.82 12.51
CA LYS A 294 8.80 13.22 11.17
C LYS A 294 9.96 13.46 10.20
N ALA A 295 11.14 13.81 10.71
CA ALA A 295 12.34 13.94 9.89
C ALA A 295 12.78 12.60 9.27
N HIS A 296 12.38 11.46 9.83
CA HIS A 296 12.62 10.14 9.25
C HIS A 296 11.86 9.89 7.93
N TYR A 297 10.98 10.81 7.54
CA TYR A 297 10.33 10.75 6.22
C TYR A 297 11.36 10.70 5.08
N ALA A 298 12.41 11.52 5.15
CA ALA A 298 13.45 11.57 4.13
C ALA A 298 14.21 10.24 4.01
N PRO A 299 14.87 9.69 5.05
CA PRO A 299 15.58 8.41 4.92
C PRO A 299 14.65 7.23 4.59
N THR A 300 13.37 7.25 5.02
CA THR A 300 12.38 6.24 4.65
C THR A 300 12.16 6.23 3.12
N HIS A 301 12.02 7.39 2.48
CA HIS A 301 11.80 7.49 1.05
C HIS A 301 13.07 7.25 0.24
N VAL A 302 14.26 7.63 0.74
CA VAL A 302 15.53 7.21 0.13
C VAL A 302 15.57 5.68 0.02
N LEU A 303 15.20 4.96 1.08
CA LEU A 303 15.14 3.49 1.05
C LEU A 303 14.05 2.97 0.11
N LEU A 304 12.85 3.56 0.10
CA LEU A 304 11.78 3.17 -0.82
C LEU A 304 12.23 3.18 -2.28
N TYR A 305 12.94 4.24 -2.69
CA TYR A 305 13.35 4.45 -4.07
C TYR A 305 14.60 3.68 -4.49
N THR A 306 15.42 3.23 -3.54
CA THR A 306 16.74 2.62 -3.82
C THR A 306 16.81 1.13 -3.54
N LEU A 307 16.00 0.59 -2.62
CA LEU A 307 15.95 -0.84 -2.35
C LEU A 307 15.45 -1.64 -3.56
N PRO A 308 15.82 -2.94 -3.68
CA PRO A 308 15.28 -3.81 -4.72
C PRO A 308 13.75 -3.83 -4.72
N GLY A 309 13.15 -3.73 -5.90
CA GLY A 309 11.70 -3.68 -6.10
C GLY A 309 11.25 -2.47 -6.92
N ILE A 310 9.96 -2.25 -6.98
CA ILE A 310 9.27 -1.24 -7.77
C ILE A 310 8.62 -0.25 -6.80
N PRO A 311 9.11 0.98 -6.66
CA PRO A 311 8.59 1.94 -5.69
C PRO A 311 7.23 2.51 -6.11
N SER A 312 6.41 2.80 -5.11
CA SER A 312 5.11 3.46 -5.27
C SER A 312 4.91 4.52 -4.20
N VAL A 313 4.37 5.66 -4.63
CA VAL A 313 3.90 6.75 -3.78
C VAL A 313 2.38 6.78 -3.80
N TYR A 314 1.74 6.81 -2.65
CA TYR A 314 0.30 6.94 -2.54
C TYR A 314 -0.08 8.42 -2.59
N TYR A 315 -1.13 8.77 -3.36
CA TYR A 315 -1.53 10.17 -3.56
C TYR A 315 -1.68 10.94 -2.25
N GLY A 316 -1.12 12.11 -2.21
CA GLY A 316 -1.08 12.96 -1.02
C GLY A 316 0.13 12.75 -0.12
N SER A 317 0.78 11.59 -0.16
CA SER A 317 1.99 11.37 0.65
C SER A 317 3.14 12.26 0.22
N GLU A 318 3.22 12.63 -1.08
CA GLU A 318 4.20 13.60 -1.59
C GLU A 318 4.02 15.02 -1.05
N PHE A 319 2.95 15.29 -0.33
CA PHE A 319 2.72 16.57 0.36
C PHE A 319 2.93 16.48 1.87
N GLY A 320 3.25 15.29 2.39
CA GLY A 320 3.34 15.06 3.83
C GLY A 320 1.96 15.03 4.51
N ILE A 321 0.89 14.62 3.80
CA ILE A 321 -0.46 14.50 4.38
C ILE A 321 -0.45 13.47 5.50
N ASP A 322 -1.02 13.82 6.65
CA ASP A 322 -1.29 12.87 7.71
C ASP A 322 -2.60 12.10 7.48
N GLY A 323 -2.75 10.98 8.16
CA GLY A 323 -3.97 10.17 8.11
C GLY A 323 -3.82 8.93 8.98
N LYS A 324 -4.67 8.87 10.01
CA LYS A 324 -4.70 7.77 10.96
C LYS A 324 -5.82 6.81 10.64
N LYS A 325 -5.53 5.51 10.67
CA LYS A 325 -6.57 4.51 10.48
C LYS A 325 -7.54 4.50 11.66
N GLU A 326 -8.82 4.72 11.37
CA GLU A 326 -9.90 4.65 12.35
C GLU A 326 -10.49 3.24 12.42
N LYS A 327 -11.10 2.89 13.57
CA LYS A 327 -11.61 1.54 13.79
C LYS A 327 -12.69 1.09 12.79
N PHE A 328 -13.49 2.05 12.29
CA PHE A 328 -14.63 1.77 11.41
C PHE A 328 -14.68 2.67 10.18
N SER A 329 -13.58 3.34 9.84
CA SER A 329 -13.51 4.25 8.72
C SER A 329 -12.09 4.35 8.19
N ASP A 330 -11.97 4.30 6.86
CA ASP A 330 -10.72 4.59 6.15
C ASP A 330 -10.73 5.99 5.51
N ALA A 331 -11.71 6.85 5.87
CA ALA A 331 -11.88 8.16 5.23
C ALA A 331 -10.66 9.07 5.36
N SER A 332 -9.99 9.06 6.53
CA SER A 332 -8.74 9.82 6.76
C SER A 332 -7.56 9.36 5.90
N LEU A 333 -7.60 8.10 5.41
CA LEU A 333 -6.60 7.55 4.51
C LEU A 333 -6.88 7.89 3.04
N ARG A 334 -8.10 8.32 2.72
CA ARG A 334 -8.63 8.50 1.36
C ARG A 334 -9.20 9.92 1.14
N PRO A 335 -8.41 11.00 1.45
CA PRO A 335 -8.90 12.36 1.39
C PRO A 335 -9.20 12.80 -0.05
N ALA A 336 -10.12 13.75 -0.19
CA ALA A 336 -10.30 14.49 -1.42
C ALA A 336 -9.16 15.49 -1.60
N LEU A 337 -8.61 15.60 -2.81
CA LEU A 337 -7.57 16.57 -3.14
C LEU A 337 -7.98 17.40 -4.36
N SER A 338 -7.89 18.71 -4.22
CA SER A 338 -8.05 19.63 -5.35
C SER A 338 -6.70 19.95 -5.97
N TYR A 339 -6.55 19.79 -7.28
CA TYR A 339 -5.31 20.14 -7.98
C TYR A 339 -4.88 21.59 -7.75
N GLU A 340 -5.85 22.52 -7.67
CA GLU A 340 -5.58 23.95 -7.47
C GLU A 340 -4.83 24.24 -6.17
N ASP A 341 -5.08 23.44 -5.11
CA ASP A 341 -4.44 23.61 -3.81
C ASP A 341 -2.97 23.15 -3.82
N TYR A 342 -2.60 22.26 -4.74
CA TYR A 342 -1.27 21.63 -4.81
C TYR A 342 -0.47 21.95 -6.08
N LYS A 343 -1.01 22.72 -7.02
CA LYS A 343 -0.37 22.99 -8.33
C LYS A 343 1.04 23.57 -8.24
N ASN A 344 1.36 24.25 -7.16
CA ASN A 344 2.68 24.84 -6.93
C ASN A 344 3.56 24.00 -5.99
N ALA A 345 3.12 22.82 -5.53
CA ALA A 345 3.80 22.05 -4.51
C ALA A 345 5.25 21.71 -4.86
N LEU A 346 5.56 21.51 -6.15
CA LEU A 346 6.95 21.29 -6.60
C LEU A 346 7.87 22.48 -6.28
N ALA A 347 7.33 23.70 -6.22
CA ALA A 347 8.10 24.91 -5.84
C ALA A 347 8.04 25.20 -4.34
N ASP A 348 6.94 24.89 -3.67
CA ASP A 348 6.62 25.42 -2.35
C ASP A 348 6.66 24.39 -1.22
N ASN A 349 6.59 23.06 -1.54
CA ASN A 349 6.53 21.98 -0.56
C ASN A 349 7.80 21.11 -0.59
N SER A 350 8.50 20.98 0.52
CA SER A 350 9.77 20.25 0.62
C SER A 350 9.61 18.72 0.48
N PHE A 351 8.45 18.17 0.88
CA PHE A 351 8.14 16.75 0.67
C PHE A 351 8.02 16.44 -0.82
N THR A 352 7.33 17.30 -1.59
CA THR A 352 7.19 17.16 -3.04
C THR A 352 8.54 17.26 -3.74
N LYS A 353 9.39 18.22 -3.34
CA LYS A 353 10.77 18.35 -3.87
C LYS A 353 11.60 17.10 -3.62
N LEU A 354 11.50 16.54 -2.41
CA LEU A 354 12.19 15.30 -2.04
C LEU A 354 11.75 14.14 -2.94
N ILE A 355 10.45 13.91 -3.07
CA ILE A 355 9.91 12.82 -3.90
C ILE A 355 10.32 13.01 -5.36
N ALA A 356 10.26 14.24 -5.89
CA ALA A 356 10.68 14.54 -7.26
C ALA A 356 12.17 14.25 -7.50
N ALA A 357 13.04 14.63 -6.57
CA ALA A 357 14.48 14.35 -6.66
C ALA A 357 14.75 12.82 -6.66
N LEU A 358 14.10 12.08 -5.76
CA LEU A 358 14.23 10.63 -5.68
C LEU A 358 13.67 9.92 -6.93
N GLY A 359 12.54 10.39 -7.47
CA GLY A 359 11.96 9.90 -8.71
C GLY A 359 12.88 10.08 -9.91
N LYS A 360 13.44 11.29 -10.07
CA LYS A 360 14.43 11.59 -11.12
C LYS A 360 15.67 10.71 -10.99
N ALA A 361 16.21 10.57 -9.78
CA ALA A 361 17.37 9.71 -9.54
C ALA A 361 17.11 8.26 -9.97
N ARG A 362 15.94 7.72 -9.63
CA ARG A 362 15.57 6.37 -10.01
C ARG A 362 15.44 6.21 -11.53
N GLN A 363 14.86 7.18 -12.23
CA GLN A 363 14.70 7.13 -13.68
C GLN A 363 16.04 7.31 -14.41
N SER A 364 16.97 8.09 -13.86
CA SER A 364 18.29 8.32 -14.46
C SER A 364 19.27 7.18 -14.27
N SER A 365 19.05 6.29 -13.27
CA SER A 365 19.97 5.22 -12.91
C SER A 365 19.42 3.83 -13.21
N LYS A 366 20.01 3.14 -14.19
CA LYS A 366 19.69 1.73 -14.46
C LYS A 366 20.17 0.82 -13.32
N ALA A 367 21.18 1.21 -12.58
CA ALA A 367 21.63 0.48 -11.39
C ALA A 367 20.55 0.46 -10.30
N LEU A 368 19.80 1.53 -10.09
CA LEU A 368 18.70 1.55 -9.14
C LEU A 368 17.52 0.63 -9.56
N CYS A 369 17.30 0.46 -10.87
CA CYS A 369 16.25 -0.39 -11.41
C CYS A 369 16.65 -1.88 -11.45
N TYR A 370 17.85 -2.19 -11.93
CA TYR A 370 18.28 -3.55 -12.30
C TYR A 370 19.45 -4.07 -11.47
N GLY A 371 20.11 -3.20 -10.70
CA GLY A 371 21.39 -3.51 -10.06
C GLY A 371 21.29 -4.57 -8.97
N ASP A 372 22.38 -5.31 -8.79
CA ASP A 372 22.58 -6.19 -7.65
C ASP A 372 22.57 -5.38 -6.35
N TYR A 373 22.02 -5.98 -5.30
CA TYR A 373 22.05 -5.38 -3.97
C TYR A 373 23.28 -5.88 -3.20
N LYS A 374 24.04 -4.94 -2.62
CA LYS A 374 25.15 -5.27 -1.74
C LYS A 374 25.22 -4.31 -0.56
N GLU A 375 25.12 -4.85 0.65
CA GLU A 375 25.32 -4.10 1.89
C GLU A 375 26.76 -3.59 1.99
N LEU A 376 26.96 -2.32 2.33
CA LEU A 376 28.26 -1.66 2.50
C LEU A 376 28.52 -1.29 3.95
N LEU A 377 27.50 -0.84 4.67
CA LEU A 377 27.53 -0.48 6.09
C LEU A 377 26.19 -0.81 6.72
N LEU A 378 26.20 -1.45 7.88
CA LEU A 378 24.99 -1.70 8.65
C LEU A 378 25.26 -1.50 10.15
N MET A 379 24.58 -0.53 10.73
CA MET A 379 24.53 -0.22 12.14
C MET A 379 23.08 0.00 12.57
N ASN A 380 22.82 0.19 13.84
CA ASN A 380 21.45 0.44 14.30
C ASN A 380 20.84 1.68 13.63
N ARG A 381 21.63 2.76 13.50
CA ARG A 381 21.17 4.07 13.05
C ARG A 381 21.74 4.52 11.71
N GLN A 382 22.67 3.77 11.13
CA GLN A 382 23.29 4.06 9.84
C GLN A 382 23.20 2.83 8.94
N TYR A 383 22.85 3.06 7.69
CA TYR A 383 22.78 2.00 6.69
C TYR A 383 23.20 2.51 5.32
N ALA A 384 24.05 1.74 4.65
CA ALA A 384 24.47 2.02 3.29
C ALA A 384 24.57 0.73 2.48
N PHE A 385 24.19 0.79 1.21
CA PHE A 385 24.30 -0.30 0.26
C PHE A 385 24.54 0.22 -1.14
N SER A 386 25.04 -0.64 -2.01
CA SER A 386 25.19 -0.36 -3.43
C SER A 386 24.20 -1.16 -4.27
N ARG A 387 23.88 -0.58 -5.42
CA ARG A 387 23.18 -1.20 -6.55
C ARG A 387 24.12 -1.12 -7.76
N THR A 388 24.46 -2.25 -8.34
CA THR A 388 25.44 -2.30 -9.44
C THR A 388 24.83 -2.99 -10.66
N TYR A 389 24.90 -2.32 -11.82
CA TYR A 389 24.41 -2.84 -13.09
C TYR A 389 25.28 -2.35 -14.25
N ASN A 390 25.81 -3.27 -15.07
CA ASN A 390 26.61 -2.95 -16.27
C ASN A 390 27.76 -1.94 -16.04
N GLY A 391 28.39 -2.01 -14.86
CA GLY A 391 29.49 -1.09 -14.51
C GLY A 391 29.08 0.22 -13.85
N GLU A 392 27.79 0.55 -13.85
CA GLU A 392 27.22 1.63 -13.04
C GLU A 392 27.03 1.15 -11.60
N CYS A 393 27.50 1.93 -10.63
CA CYS A 393 27.34 1.65 -9.20
C CYS A 393 26.69 2.84 -8.51
N ALA A 394 25.41 2.75 -8.20
CA ALA A 394 24.72 3.71 -7.35
C ALA A 394 24.86 3.30 -5.88
N VAL A 395 25.00 4.27 -4.97
CA VAL A 395 25.10 4.03 -3.52
C VAL A 395 23.99 4.77 -2.82
N ALA A 396 23.28 4.08 -1.91
CA ALA A 396 22.30 4.69 -1.02
C ALA A 396 22.85 4.75 0.39
N THR A 397 22.65 5.87 1.08
CA THR A 397 23.05 6.09 2.47
C THR A 397 21.90 6.67 3.25
N VAL A 398 21.65 6.17 4.46
CA VAL A 398 20.66 6.71 5.39
C VAL A 398 21.20 6.76 6.81
N ASN A 399 20.75 7.77 7.55
CA ASN A 399 21.12 8.02 8.92
C ASN A 399 19.86 8.47 9.71
N ASN A 400 19.41 7.68 10.70
CA ASN A 400 18.30 8.05 11.57
C ASN A 400 18.76 8.40 13.00
N ASP A 401 20.02 8.84 13.12
CA ASP A 401 20.57 9.44 14.34
C ASP A 401 20.37 10.96 14.33
N ASP A 402 20.35 11.56 15.51
CA ASP A 402 20.28 13.02 15.71
C ASP A 402 21.63 13.73 15.48
N SER A 403 22.66 12.99 15.06
CA SER A 403 23.99 13.48 14.75
C SER A 403 24.40 13.09 13.33
N ASP A 404 25.17 13.97 12.67
CA ASP A 404 25.80 13.66 11.39
C ASP A 404 26.73 12.46 11.52
N TYR A 405 26.81 11.65 10.46
CA TYR A 405 27.68 10.49 10.44
C TYR A 405 28.48 10.41 9.14
N THR A 406 29.82 10.24 9.27
CA THR A 406 30.71 10.09 8.12
C THR A 406 30.90 8.60 7.80
N MET A 407 30.62 8.22 6.55
CA MET A 407 30.75 6.87 6.05
C MET A 407 31.87 6.78 5.02
N THR A 408 32.73 5.77 5.14
CA THR A 408 33.69 5.39 4.10
C THR A 408 33.20 4.12 3.43
N LEU A 409 32.83 4.21 2.16
CA LEU A 409 32.10 3.18 1.45
C LEU A 409 32.86 2.71 0.22
N ALA A 410 33.03 1.40 0.07
CA ALA A 410 33.62 0.81 -1.11
C ALA A 410 32.70 0.95 -2.32
N VAL A 411 33.21 1.43 -3.44
CA VAL A 411 32.47 1.58 -4.68
C VAL A 411 33.17 0.78 -5.79
N ASN A 412 32.36 0.24 -6.70
CA ASN A 412 32.82 -0.49 -7.85
C ASN A 412 32.55 0.33 -9.10
N GLY A 413 33.44 0.29 -10.08
CA GLY A 413 33.29 1.00 -11.33
C GLY A 413 34.51 1.79 -11.71
N SER A 414 34.49 2.47 -12.85
CA SER A 414 35.57 3.27 -13.40
C SER A 414 35.43 4.77 -13.13
N THR A 415 34.33 5.17 -12.47
CA THR A 415 34.13 6.60 -12.16
C THR A 415 35.09 7.09 -11.11
N THR A 416 35.49 8.34 -11.23
CA THR A 416 36.38 9.02 -10.28
C THR A 416 35.67 9.94 -9.32
N GLU A 417 34.36 10.14 -9.52
CA GLU A 417 33.57 11.10 -8.76
C GLU A 417 32.10 10.63 -8.62
N TYR A 418 31.48 10.96 -7.50
CA TYR A 418 30.06 10.77 -7.24
C TYR A 418 29.40 12.10 -6.85
N VAL A 419 28.12 12.25 -7.22
CA VAL A 419 27.27 13.36 -6.76
C VAL A 419 26.14 12.83 -5.90
N GLY A 420 25.89 13.51 -4.78
CA GLY A 420 24.74 13.25 -3.91
C GLY A 420 23.49 13.94 -4.44
N VAL A 421 22.44 13.17 -4.73
CA VAL A 421 21.20 13.65 -5.35
C VAL A 421 20.48 14.69 -4.48
N LEU A 422 20.46 14.46 -3.17
CA LEU A 422 19.77 15.34 -2.22
C LEU A 422 20.68 16.42 -1.65
N SER A 423 21.96 16.10 -1.44
CA SER A 423 22.92 17.06 -0.88
C SER A 423 23.58 17.98 -1.90
N GLY A 424 23.59 17.61 -3.19
CA GLY A 424 24.37 18.27 -4.22
C GLY A 424 25.90 18.17 -4.00
N GLN A 425 26.35 17.31 -3.08
CA GLN A 425 27.78 17.17 -2.76
C GLN A 425 28.49 16.34 -3.81
N HIS A 426 29.67 16.81 -4.24
CA HIS A 426 30.59 16.06 -5.05
C HIS A 426 31.66 15.39 -4.18
N VAL A 427 31.89 14.09 -4.39
CA VAL A 427 32.89 13.32 -3.65
C VAL A 427 33.76 12.51 -4.61
N SER A 428 35.07 12.65 -4.46
CA SER A 428 36.05 11.93 -5.29
C SER A 428 36.18 10.47 -4.79
N VAL A 429 36.43 9.57 -5.75
CA VAL A 429 36.79 8.18 -5.45
C VAL A 429 38.27 8.11 -5.13
N VAL A 430 38.64 7.68 -3.94
CA VAL A 430 40.02 7.50 -3.48
C VAL A 430 40.23 6.03 -3.09
N ASN A 431 41.16 5.35 -3.76
CA ASN A 431 41.46 3.93 -3.50
C ASN A 431 40.23 3.02 -3.56
N GLY A 432 39.27 3.27 -4.48
CA GLY A 432 38.04 2.50 -4.62
C GLY A 432 37.00 2.76 -3.54
N THR A 433 37.10 3.87 -2.81
CA THR A 433 36.13 4.28 -1.78
C THR A 433 35.69 5.72 -1.97
N ILE A 434 34.48 6.03 -1.52
CA ILE A 434 33.99 7.40 -1.31
C ILE A 434 33.85 7.66 0.21
N CYS A 435 34.11 8.90 0.61
CA CYS A 435 33.91 9.36 1.98
C CYS A 435 32.79 10.41 1.98
N VAL A 436 31.67 10.10 2.60
CA VAL A 436 30.44 10.90 2.57
C VAL A 436 29.99 11.26 3.98
N ASN A 437 29.52 12.49 4.17
CA ASN A 437 28.92 12.92 5.44
C ASN A 437 27.40 12.96 5.29
N VAL A 438 26.71 12.04 5.96
CA VAL A 438 25.25 11.94 5.95
C VAL A 438 24.70 12.70 7.15
N LYS A 439 23.87 13.70 6.88
CA LYS A 439 23.28 14.54 7.93
C LYS A 439 22.39 13.76 8.87
N ALA A 440 22.18 14.31 10.08
CA ALA A 440 21.22 13.78 11.05
C ALA A 440 19.82 13.62 10.43
N ASN A 441 19.14 12.50 10.72
CA ASN A 441 17.78 12.20 10.27
C ASN A 441 17.58 12.37 8.76
N SER A 442 18.58 11.98 7.95
CA SER A 442 18.57 12.16 6.50
C SER A 442 19.08 10.95 5.74
N GLY A 443 19.17 11.07 4.44
CA GLY A 443 19.79 10.11 3.54
C GLY A 443 20.18 10.76 2.23
N ASP A 444 20.89 10.01 1.38
CA ASP A 444 21.25 10.47 0.04
C ASP A 444 21.42 9.29 -0.93
N ILE A 445 21.35 9.59 -2.20
CA ILE A 445 21.67 8.69 -3.31
C ILE A 445 22.90 9.23 -4.01
N TRP A 446 23.97 8.47 -4.02
CA TRP A 446 25.23 8.83 -4.66
C TRP A 446 25.28 8.19 -6.04
N LEU A 447 25.21 9.00 -7.08
CA LEU A 447 25.30 8.57 -8.47
C LEU A 447 26.68 8.86 -9.05
N PRO A 448 27.23 7.93 -9.89
CA PRO A 448 28.53 8.16 -10.54
C PRO A 448 28.44 9.33 -11.51
N VAL A 449 29.39 10.26 -11.42
CA VAL A 449 29.54 11.36 -12.39
C VAL A 449 30.16 10.80 -13.66
N THR A 450 29.41 10.87 -14.75
CA THR A 450 29.85 10.46 -16.09
C THR A 450 29.55 11.61 -17.07
N ASP A 451 30.18 11.62 -18.25
CA ASP A 451 29.92 12.63 -19.29
C ASP A 451 28.44 12.71 -19.72
N ASN A 452 27.66 11.66 -19.43
CA ASN A 452 26.24 11.57 -19.71
C ASN A 452 25.35 11.66 -18.44
N THR A 453 25.97 11.82 -17.27
CA THR A 453 25.17 12.00 -16.03
C THR A 453 24.78 13.47 -15.99
N VAL A 454 23.52 13.69 -15.81
CA VAL A 454 22.87 14.99 -15.66
C VAL A 454 23.33 15.62 -14.33
N CYS A 455 24.64 15.90 -14.20
CA CYS A 455 25.19 16.61 -13.05
C CYS A 455 24.50 17.96 -12.86
N GLU A 456 24.22 18.66 -13.97
CA GLU A 456 23.51 19.93 -13.95
C GLU A 456 22.11 19.86 -13.33
N GLU A 457 21.44 18.68 -13.33
CA GLU A 457 20.14 18.51 -12.69
C GLU A 457 20.23 18.31 -11.16
N PHE A 458 21.37 17.80 -10.66
CA PHE A 458 21.60 17.59 -9.24
C PHE A 458 22.54 18.63 -8.60
N ASP A 459 23.20 19.46 -9.39
CA ASP A 459 24.04 20.58 -8.91
C ASP A 459 23.24 21.72 -8.28
N ASN A 460 21.92 21.67 -8.37
CA ASN A 460 21.05 22.69 -7.82
C ASN A 460 20.68 22.38 -6.38
N GLN A 461 20.94 23.35 -5.54
CA GLN A 461 20.60 23.49 -4.13
C GLN A 461 20.12 22.24 -3.37
N PRO A 462 20.70 21.92 -2.21
CA PRO A 462 20.34 20.74 -1.45
C PRO A 462 18.83 20.68 -1.18
N VAL A 463 18.23 19.52 -1.42
CA VAL A 463 16.84 19.24 -1.09
C VAL A 463 16.78 18.84 0.36
N ALA A 464 16.40 19.79 1.23
CA ALA A 464 16.18 19.54 2.65
C ALA A 464 14.70 19.44 2.95
N LEU A 465 14.32 18.45 3.78
CA LEU A 465 12.96 18.28 4.25
C LEU A 465 12.68 19.30 5.36
N ASP A 466 11.65 20.12 5.19
CA ASP A 466 11.06 20.95 6.24
C ASP A 466 9.73 20.31 6.69
N ILE A 467 9.71 19.78 7.91
CA ILE A 467 8.52 19.09 8.44
C ILE A 467 7.34 20.03 8.67
N THR A 468 7.56 21.35 8.67
CA THR A 468 6.47 22.34 8.77
C THR A 468 5.68 22.50 7.49
N ASP A 469 6.19 22.00 6.35
CA ASP A 469 5.48 21.97 5.08
C ASP A 469 4.43 20.85 4.99
N ALA A 470 4.36 19.97 6.00
CA ALA A 470 3.41 18.87 6.02
C ALA A 470 1.96 19.38 6.12
N VAL A 471 1.07 18.74 5.37
CA VAL A 471 -0.38 19.02 5.40
C VAL A 471 -1.03 18.20 6.52
N CYS A 472 -1.33 18.86 7.66
CA CYS A 472 -2.00 18.24 8.80
C CYS A 472 -3.47 18.65 8.87
N GLU A 473 -4.35 17.79 9.43
CA GLU A 473 -5.82 18.02 9.49
C GLU A 473 -6.22 19.36 10.12
N GLU A 474 -5.41 19.92 11.03
CA GLU A 474 -5.70 21.22 11.69
C GLU A 474 -5.55 22.41 10.73
N SER A 475 -4.73 22.32 9.69
CA SER A 475 -4.54 23.41 8.71
C SER A 475 -5.64 23.46 7.65
N SER A 476 -6.35 22.35 7.40
CA SER A 476 -7.44 22.28 6.41
C SER A 476 -8.79 22.79 6.93
N LYS A 477 -8.93 23.07 8.23
CA LYS A 477 -10.18 23.57 8.86
C LYS A 477 -10.25 25.09 9.02
N SER A 478 -9.22 25.86 8.62
CA SER A 478 -9.13 27.30 8.95
C SER A 478 -9.63 28.28 7.89
N GLU A 479 -10.17 27.85 6.74
CA GLU A 479 -10.59 28.79 5.69
C GLU A 479 -12.09 28.81 5.33
N THR A 480 -12.98 28.26 6.14
CA THR A 480 -14.43 28.39 5.89
C THR A 480 -15.19 29.01 7.08
N VAL A 481 -14.70 30.10 7.62
CA VAL A 481 -15.56 31.03 8.42
C VAL A 481 -15.18 32.46 8.10
N ASN A 482 -15.78 33.00 7.07
CA ASN A 482 -15.93 34.46 6.98
C ASN A 482 -17.26 34.85 6.35
N ASN A 483 -18.03 35.52 7.21
CA ASN A 483 -19.02 36.55 6.94
C ASN A 483 -20.43 36.17 6.45
N SER A 484 -21.33 36.11 7.43
CA SER A 484 -22.40 37.12 7.43
C SER A 484 -23.01 37.26 8.83
N ALA A 485 -22.53 38.27 9.55
CA ALA A 485 -23.20 38.80 10.73
C ALA A 485 -24.32 39.74 10.27
N GLN A 486 -25.58 39.45 10.64
CA GLN A 486 -26.57 40.48 10.82
C GLN A 486 -27.37 40.23 12.11
N THR A 487 -27.20 41.19 12.96
CA THR A 487 -27.84 41.53 14.22
C THR A 487 -29.36 41.43 14.22
N THR A 488 -29.93 40.79 15.26
CA THR A 488 -31.11 41.39 15.95
C THR A 488 -31.14 40.94 17.42
N GLN A 489 -31.46 41.91 18.26
CA GLN A 489 -31.40 41.97 19.72
C GLN A 489 -32.46 41.11 20.43
N ALA A 490 -32.13 40.85 21.71
CA ALA A 490 -32.86 40.19 22.77
C ALA A 490 -34.22 40.83 23.15
N PRO A 491 -35.03 40.34 24.11
CA PRO A 491 -34.70 40.41 25.53
C PRO A 491 -35.14 39.22 26.43
N VAL A 492 -34.33 38.96 27.41
CA VAL A 492 -34.41 38.93 28.88
C VAL A 492 -35.73 38.53 29.57
N SER A 493 -35.67 37.52 30.42
CA SER A 493 -36.17 37.36 31.79
C SER A 493 -36.12 35.86 32.16
N GLY A 494 -35.65 35.39 33.28
CA GLY A 494 -35.46 35.90 34.60
C GLY A 494 -35.71 34.71 35.58
N GLU A 495 -34.82 34.59 36.55
CA GLU A 495 -34.94 34.00 37.88
C GLU A 495 -35.01 32.46 38.06
N SER A 496 -33.99 31.84 38.64
CA SER A 496 -33.56 31.79 40.05
C SER A 496 -34.41 30.89 40.94
N SER A 497 -33.83 29.88 41.48
CA SER A 497 -33.65 29.52 42.90
C SER A 497 -33.35 28.05 43.14
N THR A 498 -32.19 27.73 43.58
CA THR A 498 -31.66 27.23 44.87
C THR A 498 -32.56 26.26 45.65
N VAL A 499 -31.92 25.20 46.14
CA VAL A 499 -31.76 24.64 47.46
C VAL A 499 -31.82 23.10 47.49
N SER A 500 -30.70 22.46 47.63
CA SER A 500 -30.19 21.71 48.79
C SER A 500 -30.85 20.43 49.24
N SER A 501 -30.03 19.44 49.28
CA SER A 501 -29.67 18.50 50.35
C SER A 501 -30.28 17.09 50.36
N ASN A 502 -29.32 16.21 50.47
CA ASN A 502 -29.17 15.02 51.29
C ASN A 502 -29.73 13.65 50.85
N ALA A 503 -28.79 12.84 50.54
CA ALA A 503 -28.37 11.61 51.22
C ALA A 503 -28.99 10.27 50.83
N ALA A 504 -28.08 9.46 50.47
CA ALA A 504 -27.92 8.01 50.80
C ALA A 504 -28.41 6.93 49.83
N SER A 505 -27.37 6.29 49.38
CA SER A 505 -27.17 4.83 49.30
C SER A 505 -27.64 4.05 48.07
N GLN A 506 -26.59 3.60 47.44
CA GLN A 506 -26.36 2.22 46.96
C GLN A 506 -26.79 1.84 45.53
N ASN A 507 -25.71 1.53 44.87
CA ASN A 507 -25.45 0.47 43.89
C ASN A 507 -25.69 0.71 42.41
N THR A 508 -24.53 0.86 41.81
CA THR A 508 -24.01 0.12 40.65
C THR A 508 -24.62 0.36 39.28
N ALA A 509 -23.89 1.04 38.46
CA ALA A 509 -23.21 0.54 37.27
C ALA A 509 -22.63 1.70 36.46
N SER A 510 -21.37 1.89 36.63
CA SER A 510 -20.52 2.76 35.79
C SER A 510 -20.29 2.04 34.46
N SER A 511 -20.75 2.61 33.36
CA SER A 511 -20.32 2.19 32.02
C SER A 511 -19.22 3.12 31.54
N ASN A 512 -17.99 2.82 31.89
CA ASN A 512 -16.81 3.28 31.20
C ASN A 512 -16.50 2.29 30.08
N THR A 513 -16.73 2.68 28.83
CA THR A 513 -16.20 1.98 27.67
C THR A 513 -14.72 2.31 27.51
N VAL A 514 -13.90 1.55 28.22
CA VAL A 514 -12.48 1.38 27.93
C VAL A 514 -12.43 0.30 26.83
N SER A 515 -11.62 0.52 25.80
CA SER A 515 -11.26 -0.48 24.80
C SER A 515 -10.81 -1.76 25.52
N ALA A 516 -11.66 -2.76 25.54
CA ALA A 516 -11.33 -4.02 26.19
C ALA A 516 -10.31 -4.75 25.29
N GLU A 517 -9.08 -4.86 25.76
CA GLU A 517 -8.26 -6.01 25.41
C GLU A 517 -9.08 -7.29 25.66
N PRO A 518 -8.91 -8.35 24.84
CA PRO A 518 -9.57 -9.63 25.06
C PRO A 518 -9.43 -10.02 26.54
N SER A 519 -10.52 -10.49 27.17
CA SER A 519 -10.50 -10.89 28.57
C SER A 519 -9.37 -11.89 28.83
N ASP A 520 -8.80 -11.88 30.01
CA ASP A 520 -7.74 -12.83 30.38
C ASP A 520 -8.20 -14.29 30.20
N ASP A 521 -9.47 -14.56 30.37
CA ASP A 521 -10.07 -15.89 30.08
C ASP A 521 -10.03 -16.24 28.59
N PHE A 522 -10.21 -15.28 27.68
CA PHE A 522 -10.09 -15.52 26.24
C PHE A 522 -8.64 -15.73 25.83
N LYS A 523 -7.70 -14.94 26.35
CA LYS A 523 -6.26 -15.12 26.13
C LYS A 523 -5.77 -16.46 26.69
N ASN A 524 -6.22 -16.83 27.88
CA ASN A 524 -5.87 -18.10 28.51
C ASN A 524 -6.46 -19.29 27.73
N GLY A 525 -7.68 -19.18 27.20
CA GLY A 525 -8.28 -20.19 26.33
C GLY A 525 -7.50 -20.38 25.02
N GLN A 526 -7.01 -19.30 24.40
CA GLN A 526 -6.16 -19.39 23.21
C GLN A 526 -4.80 -20.04 23.51
N ILE A 527 -4.18 -19.71 24.64
CA ILE A 527 -2.92 -20.30 25.07
C ILE A 527 -3.09 -21.81 25.29
N ALA A 528 -4.12 -22.23 26.03
CA ALA A 528 -4.40 -23.64 26.27
C ALA A 528 -4.65 -24.41 24.96
N GLY A 529 -5.42 -23.86 24.03
CA GLY A 529 -5.64 -24.47 22.72
C GLY A 529 -4.36 -24.62 21.87
N LEU A 530 -3.43 -23.66 21.93
CA LEU A 530 -2.12 -23.74 21.26
C LEU A 530 -1.23 -24.80 21.91
N GLN A 531 -1.22 -24.92 23.24
CA GLN A 531 -0.47 -25.91 23.99
C GLN A 531 -0.92 -27.33 23.64
N GLU A 532 -2.22 -27.58 23.59
CA GLU A 532 -2.78 -28.87 23.17
C GLU A 532 -2.45 -29.21 21.71
N ALA A 533 -2.55 -28.22 20.79
CA ALA A 533 -2.20 -28.42 19.39
C ALA A 533 -0.71 -28.77 19.21
N ILE A 534 0.19 -28.14 19.96
CA ILE A 534 1.62 -28.45 19.95
C ILE A 534 1.86 -29.88 20.41
N LEU A 535 1.26 -30.29 21.53
CA LEU A 535 1.40 -31.65 22.04
C LEU A 535 0.89 -32.69 21.04
N ALA A 536 -0.27 -32.44 20.41
CA ALA A 536 -0.82 -33.34 19.40
C ALA A 536 0.09 -33.48 18.15
N ILE A 537 0.77 -32.41 17.75
CA ILE A 537 1.75 -32.45 16.64
C ILE A 537 3.00 -33.22 17.06
N MET A 538 3.50 -33.00 18.28
CA MET A 538 4.68 -33.69 18.79
C MET A 538 4.40 -35.18 18.92
N GLU A 539 3.24 -35.59 19.43
CA GLU A 539 2.85 -37.00 19.56
C GLU A 539 2.75 -37.75 18.22
N LYS A 540 2.36 -37.04 17.15
CA LYS A 540 2.38 -37.60 15.79
C LYS A 540 3.79 -37.81 15.24
N LYS A 541 4.79 -37.10 15.75
CA LYS A 541 6.21 -37.20 15.30
C LYS A 541 7.04 -38.15 16.12
N GLY A 542 6.57 -38.53 17.31
CA GLY A 542 7.29 -39.49 18.19
C GLY A 542 6.82 -39.41 19.66
N PRO A 543 7.42 -40.22 20.55
CA PRO A 543 7.07 -40.22 21.95
C PRO A 543 7.38 -38.87 22.62
N VAL A 544 6.39 -38.26 23.26
CA VAL A 544 6.53 -36.99 23.99
C VAL A 544 6.87 -37.31 25.46
N THR A 545 8.02 -36.84 25.92
CA THR A 545 8.45 -36.99 27.32
C THR A 545 7.66 -36.06 28.26
N GLU A 546 7.66 -36.39 29.55
CA GLU A 546 7.04 -35.56 30.58
C GLU A 546 7.68 -34.17 30.66
N GLN A 547 9.00 -34.09 30.46
CA GLN A 547 9.71 -32.81 30.38
C GLN A 547 9.21 -31.94 29.19
N MET A 548 9.03 -32.55 28.03
CA MET A 548 8.48 -31.83 26.84
C MET A 548 7.06 -31.32 27.09
N ARG A 549 6.21 -32.09 27.77
CA ARG A 549 4.86 -31.63 28.16
C ARG A 549 4.95 -30.44 29.10
N ASN A 550 5.79 -30.51 30.11
CA ASN A 550 5.99 -29.42 31.06
C ASN A 550 6.54 -28.16 30.37
N ASP A 551 7.44 -28.27 29.42
CA ASP A 551 7.99 -27.14 28.65
C ASP A 551 6.88 -26.46 27.81
N VAL A 552 5.94 -27.23 27.24
CA VAL A 552 4.80 -26.71 26.50
C VAL A 552 3.83 -26.00 27.45
N TYR A 553 3.44 -26.63 28.58
CA TYR A 553 2.47 -26.04 29.51
C TYR A 553 3.02 -24.85 30.30
N ASN A 554 4.33 -24.79 30.54
CA ASN A 554 4.96 -23.65 31.20
C ASN A 554 5.15 -22.46 30.26
N ASN A 555 4.99 -22.64 28.95
CA ASN A 555 5.07 -21.53 28.00
C ASN A 555 3.70 -20.87 27.86
N THR A 556 3.54 -19.74 28.54
CA THR A 556 2.31 -18.92 28.52
C THR A 556 2.39 -17.75 27.54
N HIS A 557 3.43 -17.69 26.70
CA HIS A 557 3.61 -16.61 25.75
C HIS A 557 3.03 -16.98 24.38
N HIS A 558 1.87 -16.41 24.04
CA HIS A 558 1.11 -16.70 22.82
C HIS A 558 1.97 -16.66 21.54
N ALA A 559 2.81 -15.64 21.38
CA ALA A 559 3.70 -15.51 20.24
C ALA A 559 4.76 -16.63 20.15
N SER A 560 5.29 -17.09 21.29
CA SER A 560 6.26 -18.19 21.37
C SER A 560 5.61 -19.52 20.98
N LEU A 561 4.37 -19.76 21.42
CA LEU A 561 3.61 -20.96 21.09
C LEU A 561 3.26 -21.01 19.61
N ILE A 562 2.85 -19.90 19.01
CA ILE A 562 2.64 -19.82 17.56
C ILE A 562 3.92 -20.11 16.78
N ASN A 563 5.05 -19.55 17.19
CA ASN A 563 6.34 -19.83 16.54
C ASN A 563 6.73 -21.29 16.67
N TRP A 564 6.42 -21.92 17.79
CA TRP A 564 6.68 -23.34 18.00
C TRP A 564 5.81 -24.21 17.08
N VAL A 565 4.53 -23.92 16.92
CA VAL A 565 3.65 -24.59 15.95
C VAL A 565 4.23 -24.48 14.54
N LYS A 566 4.69 -23.29 14.15
CA LYS A 566 5.31 -23.05 12.82
C LYS A 566 6.61 -23.81 12.60
N SER A 567 7.36 -24.12 13.65
CA SER A 567 8.63 -24.87 13.55
C SER A 567 8.45 -26.36 13.24
N PHE A 568 7.22 -26.87 13.34
CA PHE A 568 6.91 -28.28 13.04
C PHE A 568 6.51 -28.50 11.57
N HIS A 569 6.40 -27.45 10.78
CA HIS A 569 6.18 -27.49 9.34
C HIS A 569 7.49 -27.25 8.59
#